data_c99c103711f7912661d523240f285864
#
_entry.id   c99c103711f7912661d523240f285864
#
_cell.length_a   1.000
_cell.length_b   1.000
_cell.length_c   1.000
_cell.angle_alpha   90.00
_cell.angle_beta   90.00
_cell.angle_gamma   90.00
#
_symmetry.space_group_name_H-M   'P 1'
#
loop_
_entity.id
_entity.type
_entity.pdbx_description
1 polymer ?
#
loop_
_entity_poly.entity_id
_entity_poly.type
_entity_poly.pdbx_seq_one_letter_code
_entity_poly.pdbx_strand_id
1 'polypeptide(L)'
;MLSALSTILKDNWEWRKQISRLALFELVKKSRGAVLSWAWFFIKPAMYIFCFWFALDVGLRTGEGMADSGGGPYILWLCAGLIPWFFMQDMLGAGIDVYHRYPYLVNKIKFPLSGISTIYTGAIMIVQLMLMVVLFAIYFLCGMAPDIYLIQVPILLVLMFVFWDMVSILFSQLSAMSKDVANLMHAMSTPFFWLSGIIFNVKAIPIDWIQVILYFNPITFFATSFRGAFYDKTWFWEDPVMLGGFVFVFVATLILMAVVYKKLHEEVADVL
;
A
#
# COMPACT_ATOMS: atom_id res chain seq x y z
N MET A 1 18.29 -15.76 -10.31
CA MET A 1 16.95 -15.37 -9.84
C MET A 1 16.56 -16.12 -8.57
N LEU A 2 16.42 -17.45 -8.59
CA LEU A 2 16.05 -18.22 -7.38
C LEU A 2 17.03 -18.02 -6.20
N SER A 3 18.32 -17.88 -6.46
CA SER A 3 19.33 -17.58 -5.42
C SER A 3 19.09 -16.23 -4.75
N ALA A 4 18.74 -15.19 -5.51
CA ALA A 4 18.44 -13.87 -4.95
C ALA A 4 17.18 -13.90 -4.07
N LEU A 5 16.12 -14.58 -4.51
CA LEU A 5 14.90 -14.75 -3.72
C LEU A 5 15.17 -15.52 -2.43
N SER A 6 15.94 -16.63 -2.50
CA SER A 6 16.32 -17.37 -1.31
C SER A 6 17.17 -16.55 -0.33
N THR A 7 18.07 -15.71 -0.84
CA THR A 7 18.86 -14.79 -0.01
C THR A 7 17.96 -13.77 0.68
N ILE A 8 17.07 -13.08 -0.05
CA ILE A 8 16.14 -12.11 0.51
C ILE A 8 15.28 -12.73 1.62
N LEU A 9 14.70 -13.91 1.35
CA LEU A 9 13.85 -14.59 2.34
C LEU A 9 14.65 -15.04 3.57
N LYS A 10 15.85 -15.59 3.36
CA LYS A 10 16.75 -16.03 4.43
C LYS A 10 17.17 -14.85 5.29
N ASP A 11 17.63 -13.77 4.68
CA ASP A 11 18.08 -12.56 5.36
C ASP A 11 16.94 -11.96 6.20
N ASN A 12 15.76 -11.78 5.63
CA ASN A 12 14.60 -11.26 6.35
C ASN A 12 14.16 -12.18 7.51
N TRP A 13 14.30 -13.50 7.34
CA TRP A 13 13.99 -14.45 8.41
C TRP A 13 15.03 -14.44 9.54
N GLU A 14 16.31 -14.42 9.21
CA GLU A 14 17.40 -14.39 10.19
C GLU A 14 17.38 -13.09 11.00
N TRP A 15 17.13 -11.96 10.33
CA TRP A 15 17.10 -10.63 10.93
C TRP A 15 15.72 -10.17 11.42
N ARG A 16 14.71 -11.04 11.41
CA ARG A 16 13.31 -10.67 11.74
C ARG A 16 13.13 -9.95 13.08
N LYS A 17 13.90 -10.33 14.11
CA LYS A 17 13.82 -9.67 15.43
C LYS A 17 14.34 -8.23 15.39
N GLN A 18 15.45 -8.02 14.69
CA GLN A 18 16.06 -6.70 14.50
C GLN A 18 15.16 -5.83 13.61
N ILE A 19 14.66 -6.38 12.50
CA ILE A 19 13.72 -5.72 11.60
C ILE A 19 12.48 -5.25 12.37
N SER A 20 11.84 -6.09 13.15
CA SER A 20 10.66 -5.72 13.94
C SER A 20 10.95 -4.63 14.97
N ARG A 21 12.11 -4.70 15.66
CA ARG A 21 12.52 -3.64 16.61
C ARG A 21 12.79 -2.31 15.92
N LEU A 22 13.47 -2.34 14.78
CA LEU A 22 13.78 -1.14 14.01
C LEU A 22 12.52 -0.54 13.37
N ALA A 23 11.55 -1.36 12.94
CA ALA A 23 10.25 -0.90 12.46
C ALA A 23 9.46 -0.14 13.54
N LEU A 24 9.42 -0.67 14.77
CA LEU A 24 8.82 0.02 15.91
C LEU A 24 9.57 1.33 16.24
N PHE A 25 10.90 1.30 16.19
CA PHE A 25 11.70 2.49 16.43
C PHE A 25 11.46 3.58 15.38
N GLU A 26 11.28 3.19 14.11
CA GLU A 26 10.96 4.13 13.03
C GLU A 26 9.62 4.84 13.26
N LEU A 27 8.60 4.13 13.75
CA LEU A 27 7.34 4.73 14.14
C LEU A 27 7.51 5.79 15.24
N VAL A 28 8.26 5.43 16.30
CA VAL A 28 8.55 6.36 17.41
C VAL A 28 9.32 7.58 16.89
N LYS A 29 10.28 7.38 15.98
CA LYS A 29 11.05 8.46 15.35
C LYS A 29 10.14 9.38 14.52
N LYS A 30 9.22 8.81 13.72
CA LYS A 30 8.27 9.56 12.87
C LYS A 30 7.28 10.40 13.71
N SER A 31 7.03 10.02 14.95
CA SER A 31 6.14 10.74 15.86
C SER A 31 6.86 11.77 16.76
N ARG A 32 8.19 11.71 16.90
CA ARG A 32 8.96 12.61 17.77
C ARG A 32 8.98 14.06 17.26
N GLY A 33 9.01 15.01 18.19
CA GLY A 33 9.16 16.43 17.89
C GLY A 33 7.86 17.17 17.57
N ALA A 34 6.73 16.50 17.47
CA ALA A 34 5.42 17.13 17.30
C ALA A 34 4.61 17.06 18.60
N VAL A 35 3.93 18.17 18.97
CA VAL A 35 3.08 18.23 20.17
C VAL A 35 2.01 17.17 20.17
N LEU A 36 1.37 16.93 19.01
CA LEU A 36 0.32 15.92 18.81
C LEU A 36 0.87 14.53 18.49
N SER A 37 2.21 14.40 18.34
CA SER A 37 2.92 13.10 18.18
C SER A 37 2.14 12.06 17.37
N TRP A 38 1.65 11.00 18.02
CA TRP A 38 0.91 9.89 17.41
C TRP A 38 -0.45 10.28 16.78
N ALA A 39 -1.06 11.36 17.25
CA ALA A 39 -2.36 11.79 16.72
C ALA A 39 -2.28 12.15 15.23
N TRP A 40 -1.12 12.55 14.71
CA TRP A 40 -0.95 12.85 13.29
C TRP A 40 -1.15 11.64 12.36
N PHE A 41 -0.96 10.41 12.86
CA PHE A 41 -1.27 9.21 12.07
C PHE A 41 -2.76 9.06 11.79
N PHE A 42 -3.62 9.69 12.58
CA PHE A 42 -5.08 9.68 12.42
C PHE A 42 -5.61 10.99 11.85
N ILE A 43 -5.10 12.13 12.30
CA ILE A 43 -5.59 13.45 11.88
C ILE A 43 -5.41 13.65 10.37
N LYS A 44 -4.24 13.33 9.80
CA LYS A 44 -4.01 13.50 8.36
C LYS A 44 -4.97 12.65 7.52
N PRO A 45 -5.10 11.32 7.71
CA PRO A 45 -6.10 10.52 7.05
C PRO A 45 -7.53 11.01 7.24
N ALA A 46 -7.91 11.40 8.47
CA ALA A 46 -9.24 11.88 8.79
C ALA A 46 -9.59 13.16 8.01
N MET A 47 -8.66 14.12 7.96
CA MET A 47 -8.85 15.36 7.17
C MET A 47 -8.96 15.06 5.68
N TYR A 48 -8.16 14.13 5.17
CA TYR A 48 -8.20 13.72 3.77
C TYR A 48 -9.55 13.06 3.42
N ILE A 49 -9.99 12.12 4.25
CA ILE A 49 -11.30 11.46 4.12
C ILE A 49 -12.43 12.50 4.21
N PHE A 50 -12.37 13.41 5.18
CA PHE A 50 -13.36 14.47 5.34
C PHE A 50 -13.47 15.35 4.10
N CYS A 51 -12.35 15.81 3.52
CA CYS A 51 -12.35 16.64 2.31
C CYS A 51 -12.97 15.90 1.11
N PHE A 52 -12.64 14.63 0.91
CA PHE A 52 -13.21 13.84 -0.17
C PHE A 52 -14.69 13.53 0.07
N TRP A 53 -15.06 13.15 1.28
CA TRP A 53 -16.47 12.95 1.64
C TRP A 53 -17.29 14.23 1.39
N PHE A 54 -16.82 15.37 1.90
CA PHE A 54 -17.50 16.65 1.69
C PHE A 54 -17.63 17.00 0.21
N ALA A 55 -16.56 16.89 -0.57
CA ALA A 55 -16.58 17.24 -1.98
C ALA A 55 -17.48 16.31 -2.82
N LEU A 56 -17.38 14.99 -2.57
CA LEU A 56 -18.06 13.98 -3.40
C LEU A 56 -19.50 13.72 -2.93
N ASP A 57 -19.73 13.59 -1.63
CA ASP A 57 -21.05 13.25 -1.10
C ASP A 57 -21.93 14.50 -0.96
N VAL A 58 -21.42 15.55 -0.29
CA VAL A 58 -22.17 16.79 -0.07
C VAL A 58 -22.17 17.69 -1.31
N GLY A 59 -21.01 17.87 -1.97
CA GLY A 59 -20.85 18.77 -3.10
C GLY A 59 -21.42 18.21 -4.41
N LEU A 60 -21.02 17.00 -4.78
CA LEU A 60 -21.41 16.35 -6.05
C LEU A 60 -22.57 15.35 -5.90
N ARG A 61 -23.02 15.05 -4.67
CA ARG A 61 -24.11 14.11 -4.36
C ARG A 61 -23.92 12.70 -4.96
N THR A 62 -22.68 12.28 -5.14
CA THR A 62 -22.37 10.94 -5.67
C THR A 62 -22.89 9.81 -4.79
N GLY A 63 -23.05 10.06 -3.48
CA GLY A 63 -23.61 9.11 -2.53
C GLY A 63 -25.08 8.76 -2.76
N GLU A 64 -25.88 9.67 -3.35
CA GLU A 64 -27.30 9.42 -3.65
C GLU A 64 -27.46 8.27 -4.67
N GLY A 65 -26.55 8.14 -5.65
CA GLY A 65 -26.57 7.04 -6.63
C GLY A 65 -25.94 5.73 -6.13
N MET A 66 -25.14 5.77 -5.05
CA MET A 66 -24.48 4.60 -4.49
C MET A 66 -25.26 3.98 -3.31
N ALA A 67 -26.11 4.74 -2.62
CA ALA A 67 -26.96 4.24 -1.55
C ALA A 67 -27.91 3.11 -2.00
N ASP A 68 -28.28 3.11 -3.28
CA ASP A 68 -29.16 2.10 -3.88
C ASP A 68 -28.45 0.75 -4.13
N SER A 69 -27.11 0.68 -4.04
CA SER A 69 -26.35 -0.55 -4.25
C SER A 69 -26.27 -1.50 -3.02
N GLY A 70 -26.92 -1.13 -1.92
CA GLY A 70 -27.14 -2.01 -0.76
C GLY A 70 -25.98 -2.15 0.24
N GLY A 71 -24.87 -1.45 0.03
CA GLY A 71 -23.66 -1.60 0.85
C GLY A 71 -23.55 -0.66 2.05
N GLY A 72 -24.52 0.22 2.29
CA GLY A 72 -24.50 1.17 3.41
C GLY A 72 -24.08 2.61 3.02
N PRO A 73 -23.74 3.47 4.00
CA PRO A 73 -23.41 4.87 3.75
C PRO A 73 -22.16 5.05 2.87
N TYR A 74 -22.19 6.07 2.00
CA TYR A 74 -21.07 6.40 1.10
C TYR A 74 -19.73 6.59 1.81
N ILE A 75 -19.75 7.12 3.04
CA ILE A 75 -18.54 7.29 3.84
C ILE A 75 -17.79 5.97 4.07
N LEU A 76 -18.50 4.85 4.25
CA LEU A 76 -17.90 3.53 4.42
C LEU A 76 -17.22 3.06 3.13
N TRP A 77 -17.89 3.24 1.98
CA TRP A 77 -17.35 2.94 0.66
C TRP A 77 -16.06 3.73 0.37
N LEU A 78 -16.08 5.01 0.70
CA LEU A 78 -14.94 5.91 0.52
C LEU A 78 -13.77 5.51 1.44
N CYS A 79 -14.03 5.26 2.72
CA CYS A 79 -13.02 4.84 3.70
C CYS A 79 -12.38 3.50 3.32
N ALA A 80 -13.18 2.54 2.84
CA ALA A 80 -12.67 1.23 2.42
C ALA A 80 -11.66 1.31 1.26
N GLY A 81 -11.78 2.32 0.40
CA GLY A 81 -10.80 2.57 -0.65
C GLY A 81 -9.61 3.45 -0.22
N LEU A 82 -9.88 4.52 0.59
CA LEU A 82 -8.85 5.49 0.97
C LEU A 82 -7.89 4.97 2.05
N ILE A 83 -8.36 4.16 3.00
CA ILE A 83 -7.50 3.68 4.09
C ILE A 83 -6.36 2.80 3.58
N PRO A 84 -6.57 1.81 2.68
CA PRO A 84 -5.46 1.09 2.05
C PRO A 84 -4.55 2.00 1.20
N TRP A 85 -5.12 3.04 0.58
CA TRP A 85 -4.35 3.98 -0.22
C TRP A 85 -3.27 4.71 0.59
N PHE A 86 -3.53 5.09 1.85
CA PHE A 86 -2.52 5.78 2.66
C PHE A 86 -1.25 4.95 2.85
N PHE A 87 -1.38 3.63 3.02
CA PHE A 87 -0.24 2.73 3.03
C PHE A 87 0.49 2.74 1.69
N MET A 88 -0.25 2.55 0.59
CA MET A 88 0.31 2.50 -0.76
C MET A 88 0.99 3.81 -1.15
N GLN A 89 0.42 4.94 -0.77
CA GLN A 89 0.98 6.28 -0.98
C GLN A 89 2.31 6.46 -0.24
N ASP A 90 2.39 6.06 1.03
CA ASP A 90 3.65 6.10 1.81
C ASP A 90 4.72 5.20 1.17
N MET A 91 4.34 4.05 0.62
CA MET A 91 5.25 3.14 -0.08
C MET A 91 5.73 3.70 -1.43
N LEU A 92 4.86 4.35 -2.21
CA LEU A 92 5.21 5.05 -3.45
C LEU A 92 6.07 6.31 -3.21
N GLY A 93 5.96 6.89 -2.04
CA GLY A 93 6.79 8.01 -1.62
C GLY A 93 8.09 7.53 -0.95
N ALA A 94 8.08 7.56 0.36
CA ALA A 94 9.25 7.26 1.18
C ALA A 94 9.76 5.82 1.09
N GLY A 95 8.88 4.86 0.74
CA GLY A 95 9.25 3.46 0.56
C GLY A 95 10.21 3.20 -0.60
N ILE A 96 10.22 4.08 -1.61
CA ILE A 96 11.11 3.97 -2.77
C ILE A 96 12.51 4.52 -2.49
N ASP A 97 12.62 5.44 -1.53
CA ASP A 97 13.86 6.11 -1.16
C ASP A 97 14.49 5.58 0.13
N VAL A 98 14.16 4.36 0.52
CA VAL A 98 14.54 3.81 1.83
C VAL A 98 16.04 3.78 2.04
N TYR A 99 16.83 3.44 1.02
CA TYR A 99 18.28 3.36 1.16
C TYR A 99 18.92 4.73 1.42
N HIS A 100 18.44 5.79 0.78
CA HIS A 100 18.89 7.15 1.06
C HIS A 100 18.47 7.65 2.47
N ARG A 101 17.44 7.06 3.07
CA ARG A 101 17.00 7.42 4.44
C ARG A 101 17.81 6.75 5.53
N TYR A 102 18.43 5.59 5.22
CA TYR A 102 19.19 4.79 6.18
C TYR A 102 20.63 4.51 5.72
N PRO A 103 21.40 5.52 5.27
CA PRO A 103 22.75 5.31 4.73
C PRO A 103 23.69 4.68 5.75
N TYR A 104 23.46 4.89 7.06
CA TYR A 104 24.26 4.28 8.12
C TYR A 104 24.05 2.76 8.23
N LEU A 105 22.87 2.24 7.88
CA LEU A 105 22.62 0.79 7.85
C LEU A 105 23.29 0.16 6.62
N VAL A 106 23.32 0.87 5.51
CA VAL A 106 23.95 0.41 4.28
C VAL A 106 25.48 0.37 4.45
N ASN A 107 26.09 1.46 4.96
CA ASN A 107 27.54 1.66 4.90
C ASN A 107 28.30 1.21 6.16
N LYS A 108 27.67 1.24 7.35
CA LYS A 108 28.40 1.03 8.61
C LYS A 108 28.07 -0.30 9.31
N ILE A 109 27.02 -0.94 8.92
CA ILE A 109 26.54 -2.20 9.52
C ILE A 109 26.35 -3.20 8.39
N LYS A 110 26.86 -4.43 8.53
CA LYS A 110 26.56 -5.53 7.60
C LYS A 110 25.11 -5.97 7.73
N PHE A 111 24.18 -5.05 7.44
CA PHE A 111 22.74 -5.30 7.47
C PHE A 111 22.25 -5.63 6.05
N PRO A 112 21.38 -6.64 5.86
CA PRO A 112 20.91 -7.00 4.54
C PRO A 112 20.07 -5.85 3.93
N LEU A 113 20.36 -5.47 2.69
CA LEU A 113 19.66 -4.38 1.99
C LEU A 113 18.14 -4.61 1.90
N SER A 114 17.72 -5.85 1.63
CA SER A 114 16.30 -6.21 1.64
C SER A 114 15.63 -5.93 2.97
N GLY A 115 16.31 -6.19 4.09
CA GLY A 115 15.79 -5.94 5.43
C GLY A 115 15.54 -4.45 5.73
N ILE A 116 16.27 -3.52 5.07
CA ILE A 116 16.05 -2.08 5.23
C ILE A 116 14.68 -1.68 4.66
N SER A 117 14.31 -2.19 3.48
CA SER A 117 12.98 -1.99 2.91
C SER A 117 11.90 -2.57 3.82
N THR A 118 12.09 -3.80 4.29
CA THR A 118 11.14 -4.48 5.18
C THR A 118 10.96 -3.76 6.53
N ILE A 119 11.99 -3.07 7.06
CA ILE A 119 11.86 -2.20 8.25
C ILE A 119 10.84 -1.09 7.98
N TYR A 120 10.97 -0.38 6.86
CA TYR A 120 10.09 0.72 6.53
C TYR A 120 8.66 0.22 6.24
N THR A 121 8.52 -0.81 5.40
CA THR A 121 7.24 -1.43 5.07
C THR A 121 6.53 -1.91 6.34
N GLY A 122 7.27 -2.55 7.27
CA GLY A 122 6.75 -2.98 8.56
C GLY A 122 6.27 -1.83 9.44
N ALA A 123 7.02 -0.72 9.48
CA ALA A 123 6.63 0.47 10.22
C ALA A 123 5.32 1.06 9.70
N ILE A 124 5.19 1.20 8.37
CA ILE A 124 3.96 1.74 7.74
C ILE A 124 2.80 0.75 7.85
N MET A 125 3.07 -0.57 7.83
CA MET A 125 2.03 -1.59 8.04
C MET A 125 1.42 -1.49 9.45
N ILE A 126 2.20 -1.15 10.48
CA ILE A 126 1.64 -0.94 11.82
C ILE A 126 0.67 0.26 11.82
N VAL A 127 1.00 1.36 11.13
CA VAL A 127 0.07 2.48 10.95
C VAL A 127 -1.18 2.03 10.20
N GLN A 128 -1.01 1.23 9.15
CA GLN A 128 -2.14 0.67 8.40
C GLN A 128 -3.06 -0.19 9.26
N LEU A 129 -2.50 -1.02 10.14
CA LEU A 129 -3.29 -1.82 11.09
C LEU A 129 -4.09 -0.93 12.06
N MET A 130 -3.50 0.17 12.54
CA MET A 130 -4.23 1.14 13.37
C MET A 130 -5.39 1.79 12.59
N LEU A 131 -5.16 2.15 11.32
CA LEU A 131 -6.23 2.71 10.46
C LEU A 131 -7.29 1.67 10.11
N MET A 132 -6.93 0.37 10.01
CA MET A 132 -7.91 -0.71 9.86
C MET A 132 -8.83 -0.82 11.07
N VAL A 133 -8.32 -0.63 12.30
CA VAL A 133 -9.17 -0.57 13.50
C VAL A 133 -10.18 0.58 13.39
N VAL A 134 -9.75 1.74 12.88
CA VAL A 134 -10.66 2.86 12.61
C VAL A 134 -11.72 2.50 11.57
N LEU A 135 -11.32 1.81 10.48
CA LEU A 135 -12.27 1.36 9.45
C LEU A 135 -13.30 0.37 10.03
N PHE A 136 -12.87 -0.57 10.85
CA PHE A 136 -13.80 -1.46 11.57
C PHE A 136 -14.73 -0.68 12.49
N ALA A 137 -14.24 0.32 13.21
CA ALA A 137 -15.09 1.17 14.04
C ALA A 137 -16.14 1.91 13.19
N ILE A 138 -15.77 2.49 12.05
CA ILE A 138 -16.71 3.12 11.11
C ILE A 138 -17.74 2.09 10.60
N TYR A 139 -17.30 0.88 10.24
CA TYR A 139 -18.16 -0.20 9.78
C TYR A 139 -19.26 -0.51 10.79
N PHE A 140 -18.92 -0.69 12.07
CA PHE A 140 -19.89 -0.96 13.13
C PHE A 140 -20.78 0.26 13.44
N LEU A 141 -20.23 1.48 13.40
CA LEU A 141 -21.01 2.71 13.60
C LEU A 141 -22.03 2.93 12.48
N CYS A 142 -21.76 2.45 11.26
CA CYS A 142 -22.71 2.42 10.16
C CYS A 142 -23.82 1.34 10.32
N GLY A 143 -23.84 0.60 11.43
CA GLY A 143 -24.84 -0.44 11.70
C GLY A 143 -24.61 -1.74 10.92
N MET A 144 -23.43 -1.94 10.31
CA MET A 144 -23.12 -3.14 9.54
C MET A 144 -22.78 -4.30 10.47
N ALA A 145 -23.41 -5.46 10.25
CA ALA A 145 -23.10 -6.67 11.00
C ALA A 145 -21.83 -7.37 10.43
N PRO A 146 -21.00 -7.99 11.29
CA PRO A 146 -19.89 -8.81 10.82
C PRO A 146 -20.38 -9.93 9.90
N ASP A 147 -19.68 -10.11 8.79
CA ASP A 147 -19.98 -11.14 7.81
C ASP A 147 -18.72 -11.91 7.36
N ILE A 148 -18.94 -12.95 6.56
CA ILE A 148 -17.87 -13.83 6.10
C ILE A 148 -16.85 -13.11 5.20
N TYR A 149 -17.24 -12.02 4.52
CA TYR A 149 -16.35 -11.29 3.60
C TYR A 149 -15.23 -10.58 4.34
N LEU A 150 -15.37 -10.31 5.64
CA LEU A 150 -14.30 -9.71 6.44
C LEU A 150 -13.11 -10.66 6.67
N ILE A 151 -13.29 -11.97 6.46
CA ILE A 151 -12.19 -12.96 6.58
C ILE A 151 -11.09 -12.71 5.54
N GLN A 152 -11.40 -12.09 4.40
CA GLN A 152 -10.40 -11.76 3.39
C GLN A 152 -9.47 -10.60 3.79
N VAL A 153 -9.85 -9.76 4.76
CA VAL A 153 -9.06 -8.59 5.19
C VAL A 153 -7.64 -8.95 5.64
N PRO A 154 -7.41 -9.93 6.52
CA PRO A 154 -6.05 -10.36 6.88
C PRO A 154 -5.24 -10.85 5.68
N ILE A 155 -5.86 -11.56 4.75
CA ILE A 155 -5.20 -12.07 3.54
C ILE A 155 -4.77 -10.89 2.66
N LEU A 156 -5.66 -9.92 2.45
CA LEU A 156 -5.37 -8.71 1.68
C LEU A 156 -4.25 -7.87 2.32
N LEU A 157 -4.20 -7.76 3.65
CA LEU A 157 -3.14 -7.06 4.36
C LEU A 157 -1.78 -7.74 4.18
N VAL A 158 -1.71 -9.07 4.28
CA VAL A 158 -0.48 -9.83 4.04
C VAL A 158 -0.04 -9.68 2.58
N LEU A 159 -0.97 -9.82 1.64
CA LEU A 159 -0.68 -9.67 0.21
C LEU A 159 -0.20 -8.25 -0.13
N MET A 160 -0.81 -7.24 0.48
CA MET A 160 -0.43 -5.84 0.33
C MET A 160 0.98 -5.59 0.91
N PHE A 161 1.28 -6.13 2.10
CA PHE A 161 2.60 -6.05 2.69
C PHE A 161 3.67 -6.65 1.78
N VAL A 162 3.47 -7.90 1.32
CA VAL A 162 4.46 -8.61 0.47
C VAL A 162 4.65 -7.88 -0.85
N PHE A 163 3.58 -7.49 -1.52
CA PHE A 163 3.68 -6.79 -2.80
C PHE A 163 4.43 -5.47 -2.70
N TRP A 164 4.07 -4.63 -1.73
CA TRP A 164 4.69 -3.32 -1.60
C TRP A 164 6.11 -3.37 -1.01
N ASP A 165 6.44 -4.39 -0.23
CA ASP A 165 7.83 -4.64 0.18
C ASP A 165 8.70 -5.01 -1.03
N MET A 166 8.21 -5.86 -1.95
CA MET A 166 8.89 -6.14 -3.22
C MET A 166 9.08 -4.90 -4.06
N VAL A 167 8.06 -4.03 -4.17
CA VAL A 167 8.14 -2.74 -4.88
C VAL A 167 9.21 -1.84 -4.23
N SER A 168 9.23 -1.76 -2.90
CA SER A 168 10.22 -0.99 -2.15
C SER A 168 11.65 -1.53 -2.39
N ILE A 169 11.89 -2.84 -2.29
CA ILE A 169 13.19 -3.44 -2.56
C ILE A 169 13.66 -3.14 -3.99
N LEU A 170 12.77 -3.28 -4.98
CA LEU A 170 13.08 -3.03 -6.39
C LEU A 170 13.46 -1.58 -6.64
N PHE A 171 12.56 -0.66 -6.27
CA PHE A 171 12.74 0.75 -6.61
C PHE A 171 13.77 1.48 -5.74
N SER A 172 14.00 1.04 -4.49
CA SER A 172 15.06 1.62 -3.67
C SER A 172 16.46 1.35 -4.23
N GLN A 173 16.67 0.20 -4.87
CA GLN A 173 17.94 -0.07 -5.56
C GLN A 173 18.11 0.79 -6.81
N LEU A 174 17.04 0.90 -7.61
CA LEU A 174 17.05 1.75 -8.81
C LEU A 174 17.20 3.23 -8.46
N SER A 175 16.55 3.69 -7.38
CA SER A 175 16.65 5.04 -6.84
C SER A 175 18.06 5.35 -6.32
N ALA A 176 18.75 4.37 -5.72
CA ALA A 176 20.14 4.51 -5.30
C ALA A 176 21.07 4.77 -6.50
N MET A 177 20.80 4.16 -7.66
CA MET A 177 21.57 4.37 -8.89
C MET A 177 21.19 5.65 -9.63
N SER A 178 19.92 6.07 -9.58
CA SER A 178 19.44 7.27 -10.27
C SER A 178 18.30 7.95 -9.51
N LYS A 179 18.51 9.20 -9.12
CA LYS A 179 17.48 10.05 -8.50
C LYS A 179 16.26 10.27 -9.40
N ASP A 180 16.41 10.12 -10.72
CA ASP A 180 15.31 10.29 -11.67
C ASP A 180 14.24 9.21 -11.47
N VAL A 181 14.63 8.00 -11.07
CA VAL A 181 13.69 6.93 -10.75
C VAL A 181 12.79 7.31 -9.56
N ALA A 182 13.40 7.85 -8.50
CA ALA A 182 12.63 8.34 -7.34
C ALA A 182 11.69 9.49 -7.73
N ASN A 183 12.21 10.48 -8.48
CA ASN A 183 11.41 11.61 -8.94
C ASN A 183 10.23 11.17 -9.81
N LEU A 184 10.45 10.20 -10.73
CA LEU A 184 9.40 9.64 -11.57
C LEU A 184 8.32 8.99 -10.71
N MET A 185 8.69 8.13 -9.76
CA MET A 185 7.73 7.42 -8.91
C MET A 185 6.95 8.36 -7.99
N HIS A 186 7.60 9.39 -7.44
CA HIS A 186 6.91 10.44 -6.68
C HIS A 186 5.93 11.20 -7.54
N ALA A 187 6.29 11.55 -8.79
CA ALA A 187 5.40 12.22 -9.73
C ALA A 187 4.20 11.34 -10.12
N MET A 188 4.40 10.01 -10.22
CA MET A 188 3.33 9.05 -10.54
C MET A 188 2.34 8.82 -9.39
N SER A 189 2.63 9.22 -8.16
CA SER A 189 1.72 9.03 -7.02
C SER A 189 0.36 9.68 -7.24
N THR A 190 0.31 10.91 -7.74
CA THR A 190 -0.96 11.60 -8.03
C THR A 190 -1.73 10.96 -9.19
N PRO A 191 -1.14 10.68 -10.38
CA PRO A 191 -1.82 9.91 -11.42
C PRO A 191 -2.34 8.56 -10.93
N PHE A 192 -1.58 7.80 -10.15
CA PHE A 192 -2.02 6.53 -9.59
C PHE A 192 -3.23 6.68 -8.68
N PHE A 193 -3.30 7.72 -7.85
CA PHE A 193 -4.48 8.00 -7.05
C PHE A 193 -5.74 8.18 -7.90
N TRP A 194 -5.66 9.04 -8.92
CA TRP A 194 -6.80 9.37 -9.76
C TRP A 194 -7.20 8.24 -10.72
N LEU A 195 -6.27 7.41 -11.15
CA LEU A 195 -6.49 6.34 -12.13
C LEU A 195 -6.68 4.94 -11.50
N SER A 196 -6.87 4.85 -10.17
CA SER A 196 -6.96 3.54 -9.48
C SER A 196 -8.35 3.20 -8.97
N GLY A 197 -9.38 3.97 -9.33
CA GLY A 197 -10.72 3.71 -8.82
C GLY A 197 -10.87 3.89 -7.30
N ILE A 198 -9.97 4.64 -6.64
CA ILE A 198 -10.07 4.92 -5.20
C ILE A 198 -11.27 5.79 -4.89
N ILE A 199 -11.60 6.73 -5.77
CA ILE A 199 -12.69 7.70 -5.59
C ILE A 199 -13.87 7.45 -6.53
N PHE A 200 -13.78 6.49 -7.43
CA PHE A 200 -14.84 6.09 -8.35
C PHE A 200 -14.89 4.57 -8.48
N ASN A 201 -16.02 4.04 -8.96
CA ASN A 201 -16.16 2.61 -9.19
C ASN A 201 -15.66 2.26 -10.61
N VAL A 202 -14.60 1.47 -10.70
CA VAL A 202 -14.02 1.03 -11.99
C VAL A 202 -15.03 0.23 -12.81
N LYS A 203 -15.90 -0.56 -12.17
CA LYS A 203 -16.95 -1.34 -12.85
C LYS A 203 -18.03 -0.46 -13.51
N ALA A 204 -18.15 0.81 -13.10
CA ALA A 204 -19.11 1.74 -13.68
C ALA A 204 -18.60 2.43 -14.96
N ILE A 205 -17.35 2.23 -15.36
CA ILE A 205 -16.78 2.80 -16.58
C ILE A 205 -17.37 2.07 -17.79
N PRO A 206 -18.04 2.79 -18.75
CA PRO A 206 -18.72 2.15 -19.87
C PRO A 206 -17.79 1.74 -21.03
N ILE A 207 -16.48 1.66 -20.79
CA ILE A 207 -15.45 1.38 -21.80
C ILE A 207 -14.58 0.23 -21.33
N ASP A 208 -14.81 -0.95 -21.85
CA ASP A 208 -14.21 -2.22 -21.42
C ASP A 208 -12.67 -2.21 -21.42
N TRP A 209 -12.04 -1.68 -22.48
CA TRP A 209 -10.58 -1.66 -22.56
C TRP A 209 -9.93 -0.77 -21.50
N ILE A 210 -10.61 0.31 -21.06
CA ILE A 210 -10.13 1.15 -19.95
C ILE A 210 -10.23 0.38 -18.63
N GLN A 211 -11.33 -0.33 -18.38
CA GLN A 211 -11.47 -1.17 -17.20
C GLN A 211 -10.33 -2.19 -17.13
N VAL A 212 -10.04 -2.87 -18.24
CA VAL A 212 -8.96 -3.88 -18.32
C VAL A 212 -7.61 -3.25 -17.99
N ILE A 213 -7.28 -2.06 -18.54
CA ILE A 213 -6.03 -1.36 -18.21
C ILE A 213 -5.96 -1.04 -16.72
N LEU A 214 -7.05 -0.56 -16.13
CA LEU A 214 -7.10 -0.21 -14.71
C LEU A 214 -6.98 -1.45 -13.81
N TYR A 215 -7.42 -2.61 -14.26
CA TYR A 215 -7.26 -3.87 -13.51
C TYR A 215 -5.82 -4.38 -13.45
N PHE A 216 -4.93 -3.94 -14.36
CA PHE A 216 -3.49 -4.17 -14.22
C PHE A 216 -2.82 -3.24 -13.21
N ASN A 217 -3.53 -2.23 -12.67
CA ASN A 217 -3.01 -1.39 -11.62
C ASN A 217 -3.20 -2.08 -10.25
N PRO A 218 -2.12 -2.41 -9.51
CA PRO A 218 -2.23 -3.08 -8.22
C PRO A 218 -2.98 -2.28 -7.16
N ILE A 219 -2.98 -0.94 -7.28
CA ILE A 219 -3.73 -0.07 -6.37
C ILE A 219 -5.23 -0.27 -6.57
N THR A 220 -5.69 -0.40 -7.83
CA THR A 220 -7.09 -0.73 -8.16
C THR A 220 -7.50 -2.06 -7.53
N PHE A 221 -6.64 -3.07 -7.63
CA PHE A 221 -6.89 -4.38 -7.02
C PHE A 221 -7.12 -4.25 -5.52
N PHE A 222 -6.21 -3.62 -4.78
CA PHE A 222 -6.36 -3.48 -3.32
C PHE A 222 -7.57 -2.60 -2.95
N ALA A 223 -7.75 -1.44 -3.59
CA ALA A 223 -8.88 -0.56 -3.28
C ALA A 223 -10.23 -1.26 -3.51
N THR A 224 -10.39 -1.97 -4.63
CA THR A 224 -11.63 -2.71 -4.95
C THR A 224 -11.81 -3.92 -4.03
N SER A 225 -10.75 -4.66 -3.71
CA SER A 225 -10.82 -5.83 -2.83
C SER A 225 -11.19 -5.46 -1.38
N PHE A 226 -10.64 -4.38 -0.84
CA PHE A 226 -11.04 -3.89 0.48
C PHE A 226 -12.50 -3.39 0.47
N ARG A 227 -12.96 -2.74 -0.61
CA ARG A 227 -14.38 -2.42 -0.76
C ARG A 227 -15.24 -3.66 -0.83
N GLY A 228 -14.81 -4.68 -1.57
CA GLY A 228 -15.47 -5.99 -1.58
C GLY A 228 -15.66 -6.55 -0.18
N ALA A 229 -14.65 -6.42 0.69
CA ALA A 229 -14.75 -6.90 2.06
C ALA A 229 -15.72 -6.10 2.93
N PHE A 230 -15.66 -4.76 2.87
CA PHE A 230 -16.38 -3.90 3.80
C PHE A 230 -17.73 -3.40 3.28
N TYR A 231 -17.89 -3.25 1.96
CA TYR A 231 -19.05 -2.60 1.37
C TYR A 231 -19.81 -3.49 0.37
N ASP A 232 -19.16 -3.89 -0.75
CA ASP A 232 -19.83 -4.58 -1.87
C ASP A 232 -20.16 -6.05 -1.58
N LYS A 233 -19.61 -6.64 -0.50
CA LYS A 233 -19.81 -8.05 -0.11
C LYS A 233 -19.43 -9.02 -1.23
N THR A 234 -18.25 -8.83 -1.78
CA THR A 234 -17.67 -9.65 -2.84
C THR A 234 -16.29 -10.16 -2.45
N TRP A 235 -15.89 -11.31 -2.98
CA TRP A 235 -14.55 -11.85 -2.78
C TRP A 235 -13.56 -11.23 -3.77
N PHE A 236 -12.31 -11.02 -3.36
CA PHE A 236 -11.29 -10.44 -4.23
C PHE A 236 -10.94 -11.32 -5.44
N TRP A 237 -11.34 -12.58 -5.46
CA TRP A 237 -11.16 -13.53 -6.57
C TRP A 237 -12.39 -13.69 -7.48
N GLU A 238 -13.51 -13.03 -7.21
CA GLU A 238 -14.72 -13.15 -8.04
C GLU A 238 -14.56 -12.54 -9.42
N ASP A 239 -13.70 -11.52 -9.56
CA ASP A 239 -13.38 -10.92 -10.85
C ASP A 239 -12.07 -11.52 -11.39
N PRO A 240 -12.13 -12.48 -12.36
CA PRO A 240 -10.96 -13.17 -12.86
C PRO A 240 -10.03 -12.26 -13.67
N VAL A 241 -10.55 -11.19 -14.28
CA VAL A 241 -9.74 -10.23 -15.06
C VAL A 241 -8.91 -9.38 -14.13
N MET A 242 -9.54 -8.85 -13.07
CA MET A 242 -8.85 -8.06 -12.04
C MET A 242 -7.80 -8.90 -11.30
N LEU A 243 -8.16 -10.12 -10.89
CA LEU A 243 -7.22 -11.02 -10.23
C LEU A 243 -6.06 -11.40 -11.17
N GLY A 244 -6.35 -11.74 -12.42
CA GLY A 244 -5.33 -12.10 -13.43
C GLY A 244 -4.38 -10.94 -13.72
N GLY A 245 -4.90 -9.72 -13.83
CA GLY A 245 -4.10 -8.49 -13.98
C GLY A 245 -3.16 -8.27 -12.78
N PHE A 246 -3.69 -8.41 -11.56
CA PHE A 246 -2.88 -8.30 -10.35
C PHE A 246 -1.80 -9.39 -10.26
N VAL A 247 -2.13 -10.66 -10.52
CA VAL A 247 -1.17 -11.77 -10.50
C VAL A 247 -0.07 -11.55 -11.53
N PHE A 248 -0.41 -11.08 -12.73
CA PHE A 248 0.58 -10.74 -13.76
C PHE A 248 1.57 -9.68 -13.25
N VAL A 249 1.07 -8.57 -12.69
CA VAL A 249 1.92 -7.49 -12.16
C VAL A 249 2.73 -7.96 -10.95
N PHE A 250 2.14 -8.79 -10.08
CA PHE A 250 2.83 -9.38 -8.93
C PHE A 250 4.03 -10.23 -9.38
N VAL A 251 3.82 -11.13 -10.34
CA VAL A 251 4.89 -12.00 -10.86
C VAL A 251 5.94 -11.19 -11.62
N ALA A 252 5.53 -10.20 -12.41
CA ALA A 252 6.46 -9.30 -13.11
C ALA A 252 7.34 -8.52 -12.10
N THR A 253 6.74 -7.96 -11.05
CA THR A 253 7.46 -7.26 -9.98
C THR A 253 8.42 -8.19 -9.24
N LEU A 254 8.01 -9.42 -8.93
CA LEU A 254 8.85 -10.43 -8.29
C LEU A 254 10.08 -10.76 -9.14
N ILE A 255 9.88 -10.97 -10.45
CA ILE A 255 10.97 -11.26 -11.39
C ILE A 255 11.92 -10.08 -11.50
N LEU A 256 11.40 -8.87 -11.71
CA LEU A 256 12.19 -7.64 -11.82
C LEU A 256 12.99 -7.39 -10.54
N MET A 257 12.36 -7.49 -9.37
CA MET A 257 13.03 -7.36 -8.08
C MET A 257 14.19 -8.36 -7.95
N ALA A 258 13.97 -9.63 -8.25
CA ALA A 258 15.01 -10.66 -8.13
C ALA A 258 16.18 -10.44 -9.12
N VAL A 259 15.91 -9.94 -10.32
CA VAL A 259 16.93 -9.64 -11.34
C VAL A 259 17.75 -8.41 -10.92
N VAL A 260 17.07 -7.33 -10.52
CA VAL A 260 17.70 -6.08 -10.10
C VAL A 260 18.51 -6.30 -8.82
N TYR A 261 17.95 -7.00 -7.83
CA TYR A 261 18.65 -7.34 -6.60
C TYR A 261 19.94 -8.10 -6.86
N LYS A 262 19.92 -9.10 -7.75
CA LYS A 262 21.11 -9.86 -8.10
C LYS A 262 22.20 -9.00 -8.76
N LYS A 263 21.80 -7.99 -9.53
CA LYS A 263 22.77 -7.16 -10.28
C LYS A 263 23.34 -6.00 -9.48
N LEU A 264 22.50 -5.37 -8.64
CA LEU A 264 22.82 -4.06 -8.06
C LEU A 264 23.13 -4.09 -6.57
N HIS A 265 22.86 -5.19 -5.82
CA HIS A 265 22.98 -5.17 -4.35
C HIS A 265 24.41 -4.90 -3.84
N GLU A 266 25.45 -5.26 -4.61
CA GLU A 266 26.83 -4.94 -4.26
C GLU A 266 27.17 -3.50 -4.61
N GLU A 267 26.75 -3.03 -5.78
CA GLU A 267 27.01 -1.66 -6.26
C GLU A 267 26.28 -0.60 -5.41
N VAL A 268 25.10 -0.90 -4.90
CA VAL A 268 24.33 0.01 -4.03
C VAL A 268 25.11 0.39 -2.77
N ALA A 269 25.85 -0.56 -2.18
CA ALA A 269 26.66 -0.31 -1.00
C ALA A 269 27.85 0.63 -1.27
N ASP A 270 28.33 0.66 -2.51
CA ASP A 270 29.46 1.50 -2.91
C ASP A 270 29.05 2.92 -3.30
N VAL A 271 27.79 3.13 -3.67
CA VAL A 271 27.26 4.42 -4.15
C VAL A 271 26.65 5.26 -3.03
N LEU A 272 26.18 4.66 -1.95
CA LEU A 272 25.53 5.32 -0.82
C LEU A 272 26.48 5.56 0.35
#